data_b7456ae1efb5a2f9466a2b4ba10ddb3a
#
_entry.id   b7456ae1efb5a2f9466a2b4ba10ddb3a
#
_cell.length_a   1.000
_cell.length_b   1.000
_cell.length_c   1.000
_cell.angle_alpha   90.00
_cell.angle_beta   90.00
_cell.angle_gamma   90.00
#
_symmetry.space_group_name_H-M   'P 1'
#
loop_
_entity.id
_entity.type
_entity.pdbx_description
1 polymer ?
#
loop_
_entity_poly.entity_id
_entity_poly.type
_entity_poly.pdbx_seq_one_letter_code
_entity_poly.pdbx_strand_id
1 'polypeptide(L)'
;MTARRAGGFAYIAAIIFLVVLASFALAVLRLSETEQVTVNQSFLGTRASLAARTGLEWAFYKLKAKDATCDTVKTVPDFRTDTGFTVNVGCATQTYDEGLGADGKTVKKVIFELTATACNGSVCPGTDADVANPDYVERKRTASICVASDGTDCY
;
A
#
# COMPACT_ATOMS: atom_id res chain seq x y z
N MET A 1 -46.96 2.00 -62.10
CA MET A 1 -45.80 1.69 -61.25
C MET A 1 -46.27 1.58 -59.82
N THR A 2 -46.47 0.37 -59.31
CA THR A 2 -47.00 0.10 -57.95
C THR A 2 -45.83 0.00 -56.96
N ALA A 3 -45.71 0.97 -56.08
CA ALA A 3 -44.74 0.92 -54.99
C ALA A 3 -45.13 -0.21 -54.04
N ARG A 4 -44.37 -1.31 -54.03
CA ARG A 4 -44.51 -2.39 -53.06
C ARG A 4 -44.21 -1.84 -51.69
N ARG A 5 -45.19 -1.93 -50.80
CA ARG A 5 -45.03 -1.62 -49.37
C ARG A 5 -44.07 -2.62 -48.73
N ALA A 6 -42.80 -2.25 -48.59
CA ALA A 6 -41.78 -2.97 -47.82
C ALA A 6 -41.79 -2.56 -46.34
N GLY A 7 -42.94 -2.21 -45.76
CA GLY A 7 -43.00 -1.63 -44.39
C GLY A 7 -42.75 -2.59 -43.27
N GLY A 8 -43.00 -3.91 -43.45
CA GLY A 8 -42.81 -4.89 -42.34
C GLY A 8 -41.35 -5.23 -42.03
N PHE A 9 -40.52 -5.35 -43.07
CA PHE A 9 -39.10 -5.67 -42.90
C PHE A 9 -38.30 -4.54 -42.24
N ALA A 10 -38.58 -3.30 -42.59
CA ALA A 10 -37.92 -2.13 -42.02
C ALA A 10 -38.23 -1.99 -40.51
N TYR A 11 -39.42 -2.35 -40.07
CA TYR A 11 -39.80 -2.31 -38.64
C TYR A 11 -39.02 -3.38 -37.80
N ILE A 12 -38.93 -4.61 -38.32
CA ILE A 12 -38.21 -5.67 -37.67
C ILE A 12 -36.70 -5.34 -37.62
N ALA A 13 -36.14 -4.81 -38.70
CA ALA A 13 -34.74 -4.38 -38.76
C ALA A 13 -34.47 -3.23 -37.73
N ALA A 14 -35.38 -2.29 -37.58
CA ALA A 14 -35.26 -1.22 -36.61
C ALA A 14 -35.26 -1.74 -35.15
N ILE A 15 -36.14 -2.70 -34.82
CA ILE A 15 -36.20 -3.30 -33.51
C ILE A 15 -34.88 -4.05 -33.19
N ILE A 16 -34.42 -4.88 -34.15
CA ILE A 16 -33.14 -5.62 -33.95
C ILE A 16 -31.98 -4.65 -33.73
N PHE A 17 -31.93 -3.57 -34.50
CA PHE A 17 -30.88 -2.56 -34.39
C PHE A 17 -30.94 -1.86 -33.00
N LEU A 18 -32.12 -1.51 -32.50
CA LEU A 18 -32.28 -0.93 -31.18
C LEU A 18 -31.87 -1.88 -30.06
N VAL A 19 -32.20 -3.17 -30.15
CA VAL A 19 -31.81 -4.17 -29.17
C VAL A 19 -30.28 -4.35 -29.15
N VAL A 20 -29.65 -4.37 -30.32
CA VAL A 20 -28.18 -4.46 -30.42
C VAL A 20 -27.51 -3.23 -29.82
N LEU A 21 -28.01 -2.03 -30.14
CA LEU A 21 -27.49 -0.77 -29.55
C LEU A 21 -27.67 -0.73 -28.03
N ALA A 22 -28.82 -1.14 -27.51
CA ALA A 22 -29.07 -1.19 -26.07
C ALA A 22 -28.12 -2.17 -25.36
N SER A 23 -27.89 -3.34 -25.98
CA SER A 23 -26.94 -4.33 -25.45
C SER A 23 -25.51 -3.80 -25.41
N PHE A 24 -25.10 -3.08 -26.45
CA PHE A 24 -23.78 -2.45 -26.51
C PHE A 24 -23.62 -1.34 -25.46
N ALA A 25 -24.64 -0.50 -25.28
CA ALA A 25 -24.64 0.54 -24.25
C ALA A 25 -24.50 -0.04 -22.84
N LEU A 26 -25.22 -1.13 -22.53
CA LEU A 26 -25.10 -1.84 -21.25
C LEU A 26 -23.71 -2.43 -21.04
N ALA A 27 -23.10 -2.99 -22.07
CA ALA A 27 -21.73 -3.52 -21.98
C ALA A 27 -20.70 -2.42 -21.67
N VAL A 28 -20.82 -1.26 -22.31
CA VAL A 28 -19.92 -0.11 -22.09
C VAL A 28 -20.09 0.43 -20.65
N LEU A 29 -21.31 0.53 -20.14
CA LEU A 29 -21.58 0.97 -18.76
C LEU A 29 -20.91 0.02 -17.74
N ARG A 30 -21.01 -1.28 -17.93
CA ARG A 30 -20.38 -2.28 -17.05
C ARG A 30 -18.86 -2.17 -17.03
N LEU A 31 -18.24 -1.94 -18.17
CA LEU A 31 -16.78 -1.73 -18.25
C LEU A 31 -16.36 -0.45 -17.52
N SER A 32 -17.10 0.64 -17.68
CA SER A 32 -16.79 1.92 -17.02
C SER A 32 -16.87 1.84 -15.50
N GLU A 33 -17.83 1.12 -14.93
CA GLU A 33 -17.93 0.92 -13.48
C GLU A 33 -16.70 0.15 -12.94
N THR A 34 -16.26 -0.89 -13.64
CA THR A 34 -15.12 -1.70 -13.22
C THR A 34 -13.82 -0.91 -13.26
N GLU A 35 -13.64 -0.05 -14.27
CA GLU A 35 -12.44 0.81 -14.38
C GLU A 35 -12.36 1.82 -13.24
N GLN A 36 -13.46 2.45 -12.85
CA GLN A 36 -13.47 3.43 -11.77
C GLN A 36 -13.08 2.81 -10.42
N VAL A 37 -13.58 1.62 -10.09
CA VAL A 37 -13.22 0.90 -8.86
C VAL A 37 -11.72 0.56 -8.86
N THR A 38 -11.20 0.07 -9.98
CA THR A 38 -9.79 -0.31 -10.12
C THR A 38 -8.86 0.89 -9.96
N VAL A 39 -9.19 2.03 -10.56
CA VAL A 39 -8.42 3.28 -10.44
C VAL A 39 -8.41 3.77 -9.00
N ASN A 40 -9.56 3.77 -8.31
CA ASN A 40 -9.66 4.20 -6.92
C ASN A 40 -8.82 3.29 -6.00
N GLN A 41 -8.91 1.98 -6.14
CA GLN A 41 -8.09 1.04 -5.36
C GLN A 41 -6.60 1.20 -5.62
N SER A 42 -6.20 1.44 -6.87
CA SER A 42 -4.80 1.70 -7.24
C SER A 42 -4.29 2.99 -6.60
N PHE A 43 -5.09 4.04 -6.61
CA PHE A 43 -4.75 5.33 -5.99
C PHE A 43 -4.61 5.20 -4.46
N LEU A 44 -5.58 4.56 -3.80
CA LEU A 44 -5.51 4.29 -2.36
C LEU A 44 -4.32 3.39 -2.01
N GLY A 45 -4.03 2.37 -2.83
CA GLY A 45 -2.87 1.51 -2.67
C GLY A 45 -1.54 2.26 -2.74
N THR A 46 -1.43 3.23 -3.64
CA THR A 46 -0.25 4.09 -3.76
C THR A 46 -0.08 4.98 -2.53
N ARG A 47 -1.16 5.60 -2.06
CA ARG A 47 -1.16 6.43 -0.83
C ARG A 47 -0.79 5.60 0.40
N ALA A 48 -1.36 4.39 0.56
CA ALA A 48 -0.99 3.48 1.65
C ALA A 48 0.49 3.10 1.60
N SER A 49 1.03 2.87 0.40
CA SER A 49 2.46 2.58 0.19
C SER A 49 3.37 3.75 0.58
N LEU A 50 2.96 4.99 0.30
CA LEU A 50 3.67 6.18 0.74
C LEU A 50 3.58 6.36 2.26
N ALA A 51 2.42 6.14 2.87
CA ALA A 51 2.26 6.19 4.32
C ALA A 51 3.15 5.16 5.03
N ALA A 52 3.22 3.92 4.52
CA ALA A 52 4.14 2.91 5.05
C ALA A 52 5.62 3.34 4.92
N ARG A 53 5.99 3.98 3.79
CA ARG A 53 7.33 4.54 3.61
C ARG A 53 7.63 5.64 4.63
N THR A 54 6.69 6.54 4.89
CA THR A 54 6.84 7.59 5.91
C THR A 54 7.09 6.98 7.29
N GLY A 55 6.40 5.89 7.63
CA GLY A 55 6.65 5.14 8.86
C GLY A 55 8.07 4.58 8.95
N LEU A 56 8.63 4.04 7.85
CA LEU A 56 10.01 3.58 7.81
C LEU A 56 11.00 4.75 7.96
N GLU A 57 10.79 5.86 7.28
CA GLU A 57 11.67 7.03 7.36
C GLU A 57 11.68 7.61 8.78
N TRP A 58 10.52 7.68 9.43
CA TRP A 58 10.44 8.06 10.84
C TRP A 58 11.21 7.08 11.74
N ALA A 59 11.06 5.77 11.54
CA ALA A 59 11.77 4.76 12.31
C ALA A 59 13.29 4.87 12.10
N PHE A 60 13.76 5.07 10.88
CA PHE A 60 15.18 5.31 10.59
C PHE A 60 15.72 6.55 11.33
N TYR A 61 14.95 7.63 11.33
CA TYR A 61 15.34 8.83 12.08
C TYR A 61 15.50 8.54 13.58
N LYS A 62 14.58 7.77 14.17
CA LYS A 62 14.64 7.39 15.58
C LYS A 62 15.81 6.45 15.89
N LEU A 63 16.10 5.50 15.01
CA LEU A 63 17.17 4.51 15.20
C LEU A 63 18.57 5.04 14.94
N LYS A 64 18.72 6.21 14.32
CA LYS A 64 20.01 6.92 14.22
C LYS A 64 20.47 7.56 15.54
N ALA A 65 19.60 7.67 16.54
CA ALA A 65 19.99 8.17 17.84
C ALA A 65 20.94 7.17 18.52
N LYS A 66 21.91 7.70 19.30
CA LYS A 66 22.83 6.89 20.07
C LYS A 66 22.06 5.97 21.02
N ASP A 67 22.50 4.72 21.12
CA ASP A 67 21.90 3.69 21.98
C ASP A 67 20.40 3.40 21.66
N ALA A 68 19.97 3.67 20.43
CA ALA A 68 18.62 3.37 20.00
C ALA A 68 18.35 1.87 20.00
N THR A 69 17.13 1.51 20.40
CA THR A 69 16.64 0.12 20.40
C THR A 69 15.28 0.05 19.72
N CYS A 70 14.79 -1.16 19.44
CA CYS A 70 13.43 -1.33 18.90
C CYS A 70 12.34 -0.68 19.77
N ASP A 71 12.58 -0.46 21.05
CA ASP A 71 11.62 0.22 21.93
C ASP A 71 11.39 1.68 21.54
N THR A 72 12.39 2.33 20.93
CA THR A 72 12.29 3.73 20.49
C THR A 72 11.31 3.94 19.33
N VAL A 73 10.96 2.87 18.63
CA VAL A 73 10.02 2.89 17.47
C VAL A 73 8.68 2.20 17.75
N LYS A 74 8.44 1.72 18.97
CA LYS A 74 7.16 1.11 19.36
C LYS A 74 5.98 2.08 19.34
N THR A 75 6.23 3.34 19.72
CA THR A 75 5.18 4.37 19.75
C THR A 75 5.26 5.20 18.48
N VAL A 76 4.50 4.78 17.48
CA VAL A 76 4.41 5.46 16.20
C VAL A 76 3.51 6.70 16.33
N PRO A 77 3.90 7.87 15.77
CA PRO A 77 3.04 9.06 15.73
C PRO A 77 1.72 8.78 14.99
N ASP A 78 0.72 9.59 15.25
CA ASP A 78 -0.53 9.53 14.49
C ASP A 78 -0.33 10.12 13.09
N PHE A 79 -0.05 9.24 12.13
CA PHE A 79 0.02 9.61 10.71
C PHE A 79 -1.35 9.71 10.04
N ARG A 80 -2.42 9.27 10.72
CA ARG A 80 -3.76 9.21 10.13
C ARG A 80 -4.31 10.59 9.80
N THR A 81 -4.03 11.57 10.67
CA THR A 81 -4.47 12.95 10.48
C THR A 81 -3.93 13.54 9.17
N ASP A 82 -2.67 13.26 8.81
CA ASP A 82 -2.02 13.84 7.64
C ASP A 82 -2.20 12.99 6.38
N THR A 83 -2.16 11.67 6.52
CA THR A 83 -2.14 10.75 5.38
C THR A 83 -3.48 10.08 5.08
N GLY A 84 -4.37 10.01 6.08
CA GLY A 84 -5.60 9.23 6.07
C GLY A 84 -5.37 7.74 6.37
N PHE A 85 -4.14 7.32 6.71
CA PHE A 85 -3.77 5.94 6.96
C PHE A 85 -3.18 5.77 8.36
N THR A 86 -3.61 4.72 9.05
CA THR A 86 -2.97 4.25 10.28
C THR A 86 -1.69 3.50 9.90
N VAL A 87 -0.58 3.83 10.57
CA VAL A 87 0.73 3.19 10.32
C VAL A 87 1.19 2.47 11.58
N ASN A 88 1.61 1.22 11.42
CA ASN A 88 2.25 0.43 12.45
C ASN A 88 3.67 0.06 12.00
N VAL A 89 4.63 0.17 12.91
CA VAL A 89 6.03 -0.17 12.66
C VAL A 89 6.47 -1.29 13.58
N GLY A 90 6.79 -2.43 12.99
CA GLY A 90 7.46 -3.55 13.65
C GLY A 90 8.98 -3.42 13.53
N CYS A 91 9.70 -3.85 14.56
CA CYS A 91 11.15 -3.81 14.59
C CYS A 91 11.70 -5.11 15.18
N ALA A 92 12.71 -5.68 14.53
CA ALA A 92 13.52 -6.79 15.03
C ALA A 92 15.00 -6.42 14.93
N THR A 93 15.84 -6.99 15.80
CA THR A 93 17.28 -6.72 15.82
C THR A 93 18.09 -7.99 15.71
N GLN A 94 19.20 -7.90 14.97
CA GLN A 94 20.25 -8.92 14.95
C GLN A 94 21.60 -8.24 15.21
N THR A 95 22.40 -8.82 16.10
CA THR A 95 23.71 -8.27 16.48
C THR A 95 24.81 -9.20 15.98
N TYR A 96 25.82 -8.63 15.36
CA TYR A 96 26.98 -9.32 14.83
C TYR A 96 28.25 -8.73 15.42
N ASP A 97 29.24 -9.59 15.71
CA ASP A 97 30.59 -9.20 16.13
C ASP A 97 31.49 -9.15 14.90
N GLU A 98 32.08 -7.99 14.60
CA GLU A 98 32.96 -7.79 13.43
C GLU A 98 34.46 -8.04 13.75
N GLY A 99 34.78 -8.34 14.99
CA GLY A 99 36.14 -8.49 15.45
C GLY A 99 36.60 -7.36 16.37
N LEU A 100 37.93 -7.16 16.50
CA LEU A 100 38.49 -6.14 17.38
C LEU A 100 38.72 -4.84 16.61
N GLY A 101 38.27 -3.73 17.16
CA GLY A 101 38.59 -2.39 16.69
C GLY A 101 40.05 -2.01 17.00
N ALA A 102 40.46 -0.83 16.55
CA ALA A 102 41.81 -0.31 16.80
C ALA A 102 42.12 -0.10 18.30
N ASP A 103 41.09 0.00 19.12
CA ASP A 103 41.19 0.10 20.59
C ASP A 103 41.21 -1.26 21.32
N GLY A 104 41.21 -2.36 20.58
CA GLY A 104 41.21 -3.74 21.10
C GLY A 104 39.83 -4.18 21.65
N LYS A 105 38.77 -3.40 21.47
CA LYS A 105 37.41 -3.78 21.84
C LYS A 105 36.67 -4.42 20.69
N THR A 106 35.77 -5.33 21.00
CA THR A 106 34.89 -5.93 19.99
C THR A 106 33.94 -4.89 19.39
N VAL A 107 34.05 -4.72 18.08
CA VAL A 107 33.06 -3.87 17.32
C VAL A 107 31.82 -4.71 17.05
N LYS A 108 30.69 -4.19 17.51
CA LYS A 108 29.39 -4.82 17.28
C LYS A 108 28.60 -4.04 16.26
N LYS A 109 28.04 -4.73 15.30
CA LYS A 109 27.05 -4.19 14.35
C LYS A 109 25.67 -4.70 14.69
N VAL A 110 24.73 -3.78 14.76
CA VAL A 110 23.31 -4.08 15.00
C VAL A 110 22.55 -3.80 13.73
N ILE A 111 21.91 -4.83 13.19
CA ILE A 111 21.00 -4.71 12.06
C ILE A 111 19.58 -4.65 12.61
N PHE A 112 18.90 -3.54 12.30
CA PHE A 112 17.47 -3.40 12.58
C PHE A 112 16.69 -3.76 11.33
N GLU A 113 15.82 -4.75 11.44
CA GLU A 113 14.86 -5.11 10.42
C GLU A 113 13.52 -4.43 10.75
N LEU A 114 13.09 -3.56 9.88
CA LEU A 114 11.87 -2.76 10.04
C LEU A 114 10.78 -3.23 9.09
N THR A 115 9.58 -3.28 9.61
CA THR A 115 8.37 -3.55 8.84
C THR A 115 7.36 -2.48 9.13
N ALA A 116 7.01 -1.65 8.16
CA ALA A 116 5.91 -0.69 8.28
C ALA A 116 4.69 -1.18 7.50
N THR A 117 3.57 -1.23 8.19
CA THR A 117 2.26 -1.56 7.61
C THR A 117 1.36 -0.34 7.71
N ALA A 118 0.78 0.08 6.60
CA ALA A 118 -0.17 1.19 6.54
C ALA A 118 -1.52 0.68 6.01
N CYS A 119 -2.60 1.05 6.69
CA CYS A 119 -3.96 0.67 6.30
C CYS A 119 -4.95 1.81 6.56
N ASN A 120 -6.10 1.79 5.88
CA ASN A 120 -7.16 2.77 6.08
C ASN A 120 -8.13 2.41 7.23
N GLY A 121 -7.89 1.29 7.91
CA GLY A 121 -8.59 0.89 9.13
C GLY A 121 -8.19 1.71 10.35
N SER A 122 -8.95 1.57 11.44
CA SER A 122 -8.64 2.21 12.74
C SER A 122 -7.46 1.54 13.44
N VAL A 123 -7.26 0.27 13.19
CA VAL A 123 -6.13 -0.56 13.66
C VAL A 123 -5.40 -1.10 12.44
N CYS A 124 -4.05 -1.18 12.52
CA CYS A 124 -3.21 -1.68 11.44
C CYS A 124 -2.15 -2.67 12.00
N PRO A 125 -2.02 -3.88 11.45
CA PRO A 125 -2.84 -4.51 10.40
C PRO A 125 -4.31 -4.59 10.72
N GLY A 126 -5.17 -4.58 9.68
CA GLY A 126 -6.61 -4.68 9.84
C GLY A 126 -7.07 -6.02 10.39
N THR A 127 -8.26 -6.02 10.98
CA THR A 127 -8.94 -7.25 11.42
C THR A 127 -9.56 -7.99 10.24
N ASP A 128 -10.00 -9.24 10.46
CA ASP A 128 -10.72 -10.01 9.42
C ASP A 128 -11.97 -9.27 8.91
N ALA A 129 -12.64 -8.52 9.78
CA ALA A 129 -13.78 -7.70 9.40
C ALA A 129 -13.39 -6.50 8.51
N ASP A 130 -12.23 -5.88 8.77
CA ASP A 130 -11.70 -4.81 7.92
C ASP A 130 -11.32 -5.34 6.54
N VAL A 131 -10.65 -6.49 6.50
CA VAL A 131 -10.19 -7.14 5.24
C VAL A 131 -11.37 -7.57 4.36
N ALA A 132 -12.52 -7.90 4.95
CA ALA A 132 -13.74 -8.24 4.22
C ALA A 132 -14.40 -7.00 3.54
N ASN A 133 -14.00 -5.78 3.91
CA ASN A 133 -14.52 -4.56 3.29
C ASN A 133 -13.85 -4.33 1.92
N PRO A 134 -14.63 -4.16 0.82
CA PRO A 134 -14.07 -3.93 -0.51
C PRO A 134 -13.24 -2.64 -0.61
N ASP A 135 -13.46 -1.66 0.28
CA ASP A 135 -12.70 -0.41 0.32
C ASP A 135 -11.46 -0.48 1.22
N TYR A 136 -11.20 -1.63 1.86
CA TYR A 136 -10.02 -1.80 2.69
C TYR A 136 -8.76 -1.88 1.85
N VAL A 137 -7.77 -1.10 2.25
CA VAL A 137 -6.46 -1.08 1.62
C VAL A 137 -5.38 -1.17 2.68
N GLU A 138 -4.49 -2.11 2.51
CA GLU A 138 -3.29 -2.29 3.33
C GLU A 138 -2.06 -2.44 2.45
N ARG A 139 -0.95 -1.83 2.86
CA ARG A 139 0.36 -1.99 2.23
C ARG A 139 1.43 -2.16 3.29
N LYS A 140 2.31 -3.13 3.05
CA LYS A 140 3.45 -3.46 3.89
C LYS A 140 4.74 -3.13 3.16
N ARG A 141 5.67 -2.50 3.87
CA ARG A 141 7.03 -2.21 3.41
C ARG A 141 8.03 -2.70 4.43
N THR A 142 9.14 -3.26 3.98
CA THR A 142 10.25 -3.70 4.82
C THR A 142 11.52 -2.98 4.42
N ALA A 143 12.37 -2.73 5.39
CA ALA A 143 13.69 -2.17 5.17
C ALA A 143 14.61 -2.57 6.34
N SER A 144 15.91 -2.51 6.12
CA SER A 144 16.91 -2.74 7.17
C SER A 144 17.84 -1.54 7.27
N ILE A 145 18.33 -1.29 8.49
CA ILE A 145 19.38 -0.32 8.77
C ILE A 145 20.41 -0.98 9.67
N CYS A 146 21.69 -0.77 9.35
CA CYS A 146 22.79 -1.17 10.18
C CYS A 146 23.31 0.02 11.00
N VAL A 147 23.59 -0.21 12.27
CA VAL A 147 24.20 0.77 13.18
C VAL A 147 25.36 0.10 13.89
N ALA A 148 26.56 0.67 13.77
CA ALA A 148 27.73 0.19 14.48
C ALA A 148 27.83 0.79 15.88
N SER A 149 28.30 0.03 16.85
CA SER A 149 28.42 0.46 18.25
C SER A 149 29.45 1.57 18.47
N ASP A 150 30.39 1.73 17.54
CA ASP A 150 31.45 2.75 17.56
C ASP A 150 31.06 4.03 16.78
N GLY A 151 29.87 4.06 16.20
CA GLY A 151 29.37 5.18 15.39
C GLY A 151 29.94 5.21 13.97
N THR A 152 30.67 4.18 13.54
CA THR A 152 31.11 4.04 12.15
C THR A 152 29.99 3.54 11.24
N ASP A 153 30.13 3.78 9.94
CA ASP A 153 29.18 3.26 8.98
C ASP A 153 29.33 1.73 8.83
N CYS A 154 28.22 1.06 8.63
CA CYS A 154 28.23 -0.36 8.30
C CYS A 154 28.50 -0.52 6.79
N TYR A 155 29.72 -0.85 6.45
CA TYR A 155 30.12 -1.25 5.08
C TYR A 155 30.17 -2.75 4.94
#